data_22a7ba434b7a6734bde47ca13ebf125e
#
_entry.id   22a7ba434b7a6734bde47ca13ebf125e
#
_cell.length_a   1.000
_cell.length_b   1.000
_cell.length_c   1.000
_cell.angle_alpha   90.00
_cell.angle_beta   90.00
_cell.angle_gamma   90.00
#
_symmetry.space_group_name_H-M   'P 1'
#
loop_
_entity.id
_entity.type
_entity.pdbx_description
1 polymer ?
#
loop_
_entity_poly.entity_id
_entity_poly.type
_entity_poly.pdbx_seq_one_letter_code
_entity_poly.pdbx_strand_id
1 'polypeptide(L)'
;MLNGLNNIVNFLNGYIWGVGMLVLIVGSGLYFTIRLHGFQFVHFKDMWGRIIDKQDSDSGISAFGSFCTTMAMRVGTGNVAGVAVAIYMGGPGALFWMILAGMTNSAVCFAECTLAVLYKTRIDGQYRGGGAYCAERGLGWKKYGAFMALILMIGTSVFMPAAATYTICDGFHNAIKIPMWVSALIIALILAVVVIGGVKRISAIASMIVPFMVTVYLIAAVVIIVMNITAVPALIKTVVTAAFAKNAVFGGTIGVIIQQGVKRGTFSSASGMGEASPTAAAAETSHPVKQGMANAAGVWLDTVIICTASGLMILLTDCFHTASGYVGSGSAELPALAAAGTNGVIFVQLACKTVMGRIAPTFIAIMLALFSFTCLISYYYEAETAAMYLFQGESKAKIRKVVTWIMRIAMPVLIFIWGNLESDIAWNLSDLALGSCTWVNMLVVLLLSPKVIALYKDYEEQMKAKKDPYYNPDKLSWDGVDTEMWKDINKKYIENEK
;
A
#
# COMPACT_ATOMS: atom_id res chain seq x y z
N MET A 1 -2.93 -27.45 -15.42
CA MET A 1 -3.98 -26.53 -14.98
C MET A 1 -3.39 -25.18 -14.54
N LEU A 2 -2.37 -25.14 -13.69
CA LEU A 2 -1.71 -23.91 -13.22
C LEU A 2 -1.09 -23.09 -14.35
N ASN A 3 -0.41 -23.69 -15.33
CA ASN A 3 0.14 -22.98 -16.49
C ASN A 3 -0.95 -22.30 -17.35
N GLY A 4 -2.11 -22.94 -17.51
CA GLY A 4 -3.24 -22.35 -18.21
C GLY A 4 -3.81 -21.13 -17.47
N LEU A 5 -3.92 -21.20 -16.15
CA LEU A 5 -4.33 -20.09 -15.31
C LEU A 5 -3.34 -18.93 -15.42
N ASN A 6 -2.04 -19.21 -15.31
CA ASN A 6 -0.98 -18.20 -15.39
C ASN A 6 -1.00 -17.49 -16.75
N ASN A 7 -1.23 -18.20 -17.85
CA ASN A 7 -1.34 -17.61 -19.20
C ASN A 7 -2.53 -16.64 -19.30
N ILE A 8 -3.70 -17.01 -18.73
CA ILE A 8 -4.88 -16.15 -18.70
C ILE A 8 -4.61 -14.89 -17.87
N VAL A 9 -4.03 -15.06 -16.68
CA VAL A 9 -3.71 -13.96 -15.78
C VAL A 9 -2.68 -13.02 -16.41
N ASN A 10 -1.66 -13.55 -17.06
CA ASN A 10 -0.65 -12.77 -17.80
C ASN A 10 -1.27 -11.97 -18.96
N PHE A 11 -2.16 -12.59 -19.71
CA PHE A 11 -2.89 -11.93 -20.78
C PHE A 11 -3.71 -10.75 -20.26
N LEU A 12 -4.49 -10.95 -19.18
CA LEU A 12 -5.27 -9.89 -18.53
C LEU A 12 -4.37 -8.78 -17.97
N ASN A 13 -3.27 -9.14 -17.30
CA ASN A 13 -2.29 -8.19 -16.80
C ASN A 13 -1.68 -7.32 -17.91
N GLY A 14 -1.46 -7.88 -19.11
CA GLY A 14 -0.96 -7.14 -20.26
C GLY A 14 -1.89 -5.99 -20.68
N TYR A 15 -3.21 -6.18 -20.59
CA TYR A 15 -4.18 -5.12 -20.85
C TYR A 15 -4.32 -4.16 -19.67
N ILE A 16 -4.46 -4.68 -18.45
CA ILE A 16 -4.69 -3.89 -17.24
C ILE A 16 -3.51 -2.95 -16.97
N TRP A 17 -2.28 -3.44 -17.10
CA TRP A 17 -1.05 -2.67 -16.88
C TRP A 17 -0.47 -2.06 -18.16
N GLY A 18 -1.28 -1.92 -19.19
CA GLY A 18 -0.91 -1.24 -20.42
C GLY A 18 -0.66 0.26 -20.23
N VAL A 19 -0.38 0.95 -21.34
CA VAL A 19 -0.11 2.40 -21.36
C VAL A 19 -1.23 3.22 -20.70
N GLY A 20 -2.49 2.78 -20.84
CA GLY A 20 -3.64 3.44 -20.21
C GLY A 20 -3.53 3.52 -18.70
N MET A 21 -3.07 2.47 -18.03
CA MET A 21 -2.85 2.46 -16.57
C MET A 21 -1.72 3.41 -16.16
N LEU A 22 -0.62 3.44 -16.93
CA LEU A 22 0.49 4.36 -16.67
C LEU A 22 0.03 5.82 -16.77
N VAL A 23 -0.74 6.14 -17.82
CA VAL A 23 -1.31 7.48 -18.00
C VAL A 23 -2.27 7.82 -16.87
N LEU A 24 -3.11 6.88 -16.44
CA LEU A 24 -4.04 7.06 -15.33
C LEU A 24 -3.31 7.36 -14.03
N ILE A 25 -2.32 6.56 -13.64
CA ILE A 25 -1.57 6.72 -12.40
C ILE A 25 -0.74 8.01 -12.41
N VAL A 26 0.10 8.19 -13.41
CA VAL A 26 0.99 9.35 -13.48
C VAL A 26 0.17 10.63 -13.71
N GLY A 27 -0.82 10.57 -14.60
CA GLY A 27 -1.69 11.70 -14.91
C GLY A 27 -2.52 12.15 -13.71
N SER A 28 -3.09 11.22 -12.95
CA SER A 28 -3.84 11.57 -11.73
C SER A 28 -2.92 12.10 -10.62
N GLY A 29 -1.73 11.52 -10.46
CA GLY A 29 -0.73 12.02 -9.52
C GLY A 29 -0.33 13.47 -9.82
N LEU A 30 -0.05 13.77 -11.08
CA LEU A 30 0.25 15.13 -11.53
C LEU A 30 -0.97 16.05 -11.39
N TYR A 31 -2.15 15.59 -11.78
CA TYR A 31 -3.40 16.37 -11.67
C TYR A 31 -3.65 16.82 -10.23
N PHE A 32 -3.62 15.90 -9.27
CA PHE A 32 -3.82 16.27 -7.86
C PHE A 32 -2.66 17.10 -7.31
N THR A 33 -1.42 16.82 -7.69
CA THR A 33 -0.27 17.65 -7.30
C THR A 33 -0.45 19.10 -7.74
N ILE A 34 -0.86 19.33 -8.99
CA ILE A 34 -1.07 20.68 -9.53
C ILE A 34 -2.30 21.34 -8.88
N ARG A 35 -3.44 20.62 -8.81
CA ARG A 35 -4.70 21.17 -8.30
C ARG A 35 -4.69 21.47 -6.80
N LEU A 36 -3.83 20.80 -6.05
CA LEU A 36 -3.61 21.01 -4.61
C LEU A 36 -2.32 21.82 -4.34
N HIS A 37 -1.82 22.54 -5.35
CA HIS A 37 -0.66 23.43 -5.24
C HIS A 37 0.60 22.77 -4.67
N GLY A 38 0.81 21.49 -4.96
CA GLY A 38 1.98 20.75 -4.48
C GLY A 38 2.00 20.58 -2.96
N PHE A 39 0.84 20.41 -2.32
CA PHE A 39 0.70 20.35 -0.86
C PHE A 39 1.67 19.38 -0.20
N GLN A 40 1.97 18.24 -0.86
CA GLN A 40 2.89 17.23 -0.35
C GLN A 40 4.33 17.73 -0.19
N PHE A 41 4.67 18.88 -0.78
CA PHE A 41 5.94 19.58 -0.61
C PHE A 41 5.79 20.81 0.29
N VAL A 42 4.72 21.60 0.07
CA VAL A 42 4.48 22.86 0.79
C VAL A 42 4.06 22.60 2.24
N HIS A 43 3.16 21.66 2.47
CA HIS A 43 2.66 21.28 3.81
C HIS A 43 3.33 20.03 4.38
N PHE A 44 4.56 19.73 3.96
CA PHE A 44 5.29 18.53 4.37
C PHE A 44 5.31 18.35 5.90
N LYS A 45 5.62 19.41 6.64
CA LYS A 45 5.66 19.38 8.12
C LYS A 45 4.28 19.13 8.74
N ASP A 46 3.22 19.70 8.18
CA ASP A 46 1.84 19.50 8.66
C ASP A 46 1.38 18.05 8.42
N MET A 47 1.67 17.47 7.26
CA MET A 47 1.36 16.06 6.97
C MET A 47 1.90 15.11 8.05
N TRP A 48 3.16 15.30 8.46
CA TRP A 48 3.78 14.48 9.51
C TRP A 48 3.18 14.75 10.88
N GLY A 49 2.78 15.98 11.17
CA GLY A 49 2.09 16.34 12.41
C GLY A 49 0.74 15.65 12.57
N ARG A 50 0.01 15.40 11.47
CA ARG A 50 -1.32 14.76 11.51
C ARG A 50 -1.31 13.27 11.84
N ILE A 51 -0.15 12.62 11.79
CA ILE A 51 0.01 11.21 12.19
C ILE A 51 -0.32 10.99 13.67
N ILE A 52 0.05 11.96 14.52
CA ILE A 52 -0.09 11.87 15.97
C ILE A 52 -1.24 12.72 16.52
N ASP A 53 -2.17 13.12 15.66
CA ASP A 53 -3.33 13.90 16.06
C ASP A 53 -4.17 13.10 17.08
N LYS A 54 -4.34 13.67 18.29
CA LYS A 54 -4.99 12.99 19.40
C LYS A 54 -6.49 13.29 19.37
N GLN A 55 -7.27 12.35 18.89
CA GLN A 55 -8.71 12.30 19.15
C GLN A 55 -9.06 10.95 19.74
N ASP A 56 -9.69 10.95 20.91
CA ASP A 56 -10.26 9.75 21.51
C ASP A 56 -11.53 9.38 20.75
N SER A 57 -11.74 8.10 20.50
CA SER A 57 -12.86 7.61 19.73
C SER A 57 -13.54 6.43 20.40
N ASP A 58 -14.87 6.53 20.56
CA ASP A 58 -15.71 5.42 21.01
C ASP A 58 -16.11 4.49 19.84
N SER A 59 -16.34 5.07 18.66
CA SER A 59 -16.87 4.36 17.48
C SER A 59 -15.81 3.98 16.44
N GLY A 60 -14.61 4.60 16.50
CA GLY A 60 -13.51 4.40 15.57
C GLY A 60 -12.23 3.93 16.23
N ILE A 61 -11.14 4.18 15.54
CA ILE A 61 -9.76 4.03 16.01
C ILE A 61 -9.08 5.39 16.03
N SER A 62 -8.04 5.55 16.86
CA SER A 62 -7.27 6.79 16.91
C SER A 62 -6.61 7.10 15.55
N ALA A 63 -6.28 8.37 15.30
CA ALA A 63 -5.58 8.78 14.08
C ALA A 63 -4.26 8.02 13.91
N PHE A 64 -3.48 7.84 14.98
CA PHE A 64 -2.26 7.04 14.97
C PHE A 64 -2.53 5.55 14.70
N GLY A 65 -3.58 4.98 15.31
CA GLY A 65 -3.99 3.60 15.05
C GLY A 65 -4.43 3.37 13.60
N SER A 66 -5.17 4.32 13.02
CA SER A 66 -5.54 4.31 11.60
C SER A 66 -4.29 4.41 10.70
N PHE A 67 -3.39 5.35 11.00
CA PHE A 67 -2.14 5.49 10.28
C PHE A 67 -1.31 4.18 10.32
N CYS A 68 -1.10 3.59 11.50
CA CYS A 68 -0.37 2.33 11.64
C CYS A 68 -1.05 1.18 10.91
N THR A 69 -2.40 1.11 10.91
CA THR A 69 -3.14 0.08 10.17
C THR A 69 -2.97 0.26 8.66
N THR A 70 -2.98 1.50 8.17
CA THR A 70 -2.70 1.79 6.76
C THR A 70 -1.25 1.52 6.40
N MET A 71 -0.30 1.87 7.29
CA MET A 71 1.12 1.55 7.10
C MET A 71 1.39 0.04 7.14
N ALA A 72 0.65 -0.70 7.97
CA ALA A 72 0.71 -2.17 8.02
C ALA A 72 0.38 -2.83 6.67
N MET A 73 -0.52 -2.22 5.91
CA MET A 73 -0.85 -2.66 4.56
C MET A 73 0.24 -2.30 3.54
N ARG A 74 0.78 -1.08 3.62
CA ARG A 74 1.77 -0.55 2.66
C ARG A 74 3.14 -1.15 2.85
N VAL A 75 3.68 -1.08 4.09
CA VAL A 75 5.03 -1.56 4.40
C VAL A 75 5.03 -3.09 4.42
N GLY A 76 5.24 -3.66 3.26
CA GLY A 76 5.11 -5.09 3.02
C GLY A 76 6.08 -5.63 1.99
N THR A 77 5.59 -6.61 1.28
CA THR A 77 6.31 -7.29 0.19
C THR A 77 6.82 -6.30 -0.87
N GLY A 78 6.04 -5.26 -1.16
CA GLY A 78 6.37 -4.23 -2.17
C GLY A 78 7.68 -3.51 -1.90
N ASN A 79 7.96 -3.18 -0.64
CA ASN A 79 9.13 -2.39 -0.24
C ASN A 79 10.46 -3.14 -0.34
N VAL A 80 10.44 -4.45 -0.27
CA VAL A 80 11.63 -5.30 -0.25
C VAL A 80 11.70 -6.12 -1.53
N ALA A 81 10.82 -7.10 -1.70
CA ALA A 81 10.79 -7.95 -2.88
C ALA A 81 10.32 -7.21 -4.14
N GLY A 82 9.33 -6.30 -4.02
CA GLY A 82 8.85 -5.50 -5.14
C GLY A 82 9.92 -4.57 -5.71
N VAL A 83 10.74 -3.95 -4.86
CA VAL A 83 11.90 -3.13 -5.30
C VAL A 83 12.92 -4.00 -6.01
N ALA A 84 13.24 -5.19 -5.48
CA ALA A 84 14.17 -6.13 -6.10
C ALA A 84 13.66 -6.60 -7.47
N VAL A 85 12.35 -6.90 -7.62
CA VAL A 85 11.72 -7.24 -8.90
C VAL A 85 11.77 -6.05 -9.88
N ALA A 86 11.54 -4.81 -9.41
CA ALA A 86 11.67 -3.62 -10.24
C ALA A 86 13.08 -3.47 -10.81
N ILE A 87 14.11 -3.68 -9.96
CA ILE A 87 15.53 -3.64 -10.38
C ILE A 87 15.85 -4.80 -11.32
N TYR A 88 15.35 -6.00 -11.04
CA TYR A 88 15.52 -7.15 -11.93
C TYR A 88 14.98 -6.89 -13.34
N MET A 89 13.75 -6.37 -13.45
CA MET A 89 13.07 -6.17 -14.73
C MET A 89 13.48 -4.88 -15.45
N GLY A 90 13.71 -3.80 -14.72
CA GLY A 90 13.94 -2.45 -15.25
C GLY A 90 15.32 -1.88 -14.97
N GLY A 91 16.21 -2.63 -14.30
CA GLY A 91 17.52 -2.15 -13.90
C GLY A 91 17.47 -1.02 -12.85
N PRO A 92 18.62 -0.37 -12.56
CA PRO A 92 18.71 0.73 -11.60
C PRO A 92 17.78 1.91 -11.88
N GLY A 93 17.45 2.17 -13.15
CA GLY A 93 16.57 3.26 -13.58
C GLY A 93 15.14 3.12 -13.09
N ALA A 94 14.66 1.90 -12.83
CA ALA A 94 13.33 1.67 -12.27
C ALA A 94 13.16 2.31 -10.88
N LEU A 95 14.24 2.38 -10.07
CA LEU A 95 14.19 3.04 -8.77
C LEU A 95 13.87 4.53 -8.88
N PHE A 96 14.40 5.24 -9.88
CA PHE A 96 14.07 6.64 -10.14
C PHE A 96 12.57 6.84 -10.36
N TRP A 97 11.97 6.04 -11.23
CA TRP A 97 10.55 6.13 -11.56
C TRP A 97 9.65 5.68 -10.40
N MET A 98 10.13 4.76 -9.58
CA MET A 98 9.45 4.34 -8.35
C MET A 98 9.37 5.48 -7.32
N ILE A 99 10.47 6.21 -7.11
CA ILE A 99 10.52 7.38 -6.22
C ILE A 99 9.58 8.48 -6.74
N LEU A 100 9.64 8.78 -8.03
CA LEU A 100 8.79 9.79 -8.66
C LEU A 100 7.30 9.42 -8.55
N ALA A 101 6.96 8.14 -8.79
CA ALA A 101 5.61 7.64 -8.60
C ALA A 101 5.16 7.78 -7.13
N GLY A 102 6.01 7.46 -6.15
CA GLY A 102 5.70 7.66 -4.74
C GLY A 102 5.39 9.12 -4.40
N MET A 103 6.20 10.05 -4.89
CA MET A 103 5.98 11.49 -4.66
C MET A 103 4.64 11.99 -5.23
N THR A 104 4.28 11.58 -6.45
CA THR A 104 3.02 11.98 -7.08
C THR A 104 1.82 11.21 -6.53
N ASN A 105 1.97 9.92 -6.24
CA ASN A 105 0.92 9.09 -5.69
C ASN A 105 0.50 9.51 -4.27
N SER A 106 1.35 10.23 -3.53
CA SER A 106 0.95 10.79 -2.24
C SER A 106 -0.24 11.75 -2.37
N ALA A 107 -0.33 12.50 -3.48
CA ALA A 107 -1.47 13.38 -3.75
C ALA A 107 -2.74 12.59 -4.12
N VAL A 108 -2.61 11.46 -4.80
CA VAL A 108 -3.73 10.55 -5.08
C VAL A 108 -4.25 9.93 -3.78
N CYS A 109 -3.34 9.45 -2.95
CA CYS A 109 -3.68 8.89 -1.65
C CYS A 109 -4.38 9.90 -0.73
N PHE A 110 -3.90 11.14 -0.72
CA PHE A 110 -4.57 12.24 -0.03
C PHE A 110 -6.03 12.38 -0.48
N ALA A 111 -6.25 12.44 -1.78
CA ALA A 111 -7.59 12.62 -2.35
C ALA A 111 -8.51 11.45 -2.02
N GLU A 112 -8.03 10.22 -2.20
CA GLU A 112 -8.75 8.99 -1.92
C GLU A 112 -9.15 8.88 -0.44
N CYS A 113 -8.21 9.08 0.48
CA CYS A 113 -8.46 8.97 1.91
C CYS A 113 -9.35 10.12 2.43
N THR A 114 -9.20 11.35 1.91
CA THR A 114 -10.07 12.47 2.22
C THR A 114 -11.53 12.19 1.85
N LEU A 115 -11.77 11.65 0.65
CA LEU A 115 -13.12 11.26 0.21
C LEU A 115 -13.70 10.12 1.05
N ALA A 116 -12.90 9.10 1.34
CA ALA A 116 -13.34 7.97 2.13
C ALA A 116 -13.78 8.38 3.54
N VAL A 117 -13.07 9.31 4.15
CA VAL A 117 -13.42 9.89 5.45
C VAL A 117 -14.66 10.78 5.37
N LEU A 118 -14.81 11.57 4.30
CA LEU A 118 -15.99 12.42 4.10
C LEU A 118 -17.28 11.58 4.03
N TYR A 119 -17.27 10.49 3.26
CA TYR A 119 -18.43 9.63 2.99
C TYR A 119 -18.54 8.41 3.92
N LYS A 120 -17.75 8.39 5.02
CA LYS A 120 -17.87 7.32 6.02
C LYS A 120 -19.24 7.31 6.68
N THR A 121 -19.60 6.17 7.24
CA THR A 121 -20.85 5.96 7.98
C THR A 121 -20.62 5.01 9.15
N ARG A 122 -21.58 4.93 10.08
CA ARG A 122 -21.56 3.94 11.16
C ARG A 122 -22.33 2.68 10.75
N ILE A 123 -21.68 1.52 10.83
CA ILE A 123 -22.30 0.20 10.65
C ILE A 123 -21.88 -0.67 11.83
N ASP A 124 -22.85 -1.26 12.51
CA ASP A 124 -22.63 -2.10 13.71
C ASP A 124 -21.72 -1.39 14.76
N GLY A 125 -21.92 -0.07 14.95
CA GLY A 125 -21.21 0.76 15.91
C GLY A 125 -19.76 1.14 15.50
N GLN A 126 -19.33 0.85 14.28
CA GLN A 126 -17.98 1.17 13.76
C GLN A 126 -18.06 2.07 12.54
N TYR A 127 -17.04 2.95 12.37
CA TYR A 127 -16.92 3.71 11.13
C TYR A 127 -16.49 2.81 9.99
N ARG A 128 -17.18 2.93 8.87
CA ARG A 128 -16.93 2.23 7.61
C ARG A 128 -16.98 3.23 6.46
N GLY A 129 -16.06 3.09 5.51
CA GLY A 129 -15.97 3.93 4.33
C GLY A 129 -15.08 3.30 3.29
N GLY A 130 -14.73 4.05 2.25
CA GLY A 130 -13.89 3.60 1.14
C GLY A 130 -14.52 3.91 -0.21
N GLY A 131 -13.86 3.50 -1.30
CA GLY A 131 -14.26 3.85 -2.67
C GLY A 131 -15.71 3.50 -3.02
N ALA A 132 -16.23 2.35 -2.57
CA ALA A 132 -17.61 1.94 -2.81
C ALA A 132 -18.63 2.89 -2.17
N TYR A 133 -18.36 3.36 -0.95
CA TYR A 133 -19.18 4.37 -0.27
C TYR A 133 -19.12 5.72 -1.00
N CYS A 134 -17.94 6.10 -1.50
CA CYS A 134 -17.79 7.31 -2.30
C CYS A 134 -18.56 7.23 -3.62
N ALA A 135 -18.58 6.08 -4.29
CA ALA A 135 -19.34 5.87 -5.51
C ALA A 135 -20.86 5.98 -5.27
N GLU A 136 -21.38 5.33 -4.22
CA GLU A 136 -22.80 5.37 -3.91
C GLU A 136 -23.24 6.74 -3.39
N ARG A 137 -22.55 7.25 -2.36
CA ARG A 137 -22.98 8.47 -1.66
C ARG A 137 -22.53 9.74 -2.36
N GLY A 138 -21.35 9.73 -2.99
CA GLY A 138 -20.79 10.89 -3.66
C GLY A 138 -21.29 11.12 -5.07
N LEU A 139 -21.54 10.04 -5.82
CA LEU A 139 -21.98 10.05 -7.23
C LEU A 139 -23.38 9.50 -7.45
N GLY A 140 -24.02 8.89 -6.45
CA GLY A 140 -25.31 8.20 -6.61
C GLY A 140 -25.19 6.84 -7.33
N TRP A 141 -23.98 6.32 -7.56
CA TRP A 141 -23.70 5.14 -8.38
C TRP A 141 -23.71 3.84 -7.55
N LYS A 142 -24.84 3.51 -6.96
CA LYS A 142 -25.00 2.34 -6.08
C LYS A 142 -24.55 1.02 -6.72
N LYS A 143 -24.93 0.75 -7.98
CA LYS A 143 -24.55 -0.48 -8.70
C LYS A 143 -23.05 -0.53 -8.93
N TYR A 144 -22.43 0.59 -9.28
CA TYR A 144 -20.99 0.70 -9.45
C TYR A 144 -20.25 0.53 -8.11
N GLY A 145 -20.76 1.12 -7.04
CA GLY A 145 -20.25 0.91 -5.69
C GLY A 145 -20.25 -0.57 -5.28
N ALA A 146 -21.34 -1.29 -5.59
CA ALA A 146 -21.40 -2.73 -5.33
C ALA A 146 -20.37 -3.53 -6.17
N PHE A 147 -20.19 -3.16 -7.43
CA PHE A 147 -19.15 -3.74 -8.30
C PHE A 147 -17.73 -3.48 -7.75
N MET A 148 -17.44 -2.23 -7.33
CA MET A 148 -16.17 -1.89 -6.68
C MET A 148 -15.94 -2.69 -5.40
N ALA A 149 -16.95 -2.78 -4.54
CA ALA A 149 -16.84 -3.56 -3.30
C ALA A 149 -16.58 -5.04 -3.57
N LEU A 150 -17.20 -5.61 -4.60
CA LEU A 150 -16.95 -7.00 -5.01
C LEU A 150 -15.51 -7.20 -5.48
N ILE A 151 -15.01 -6.30 -6.34
CA ILE A 151 -13.62 -6.36 -6.84
C ILE A 151 -12.63 -6.20 -5.69
N LEU A 152 -12.84 -5.23 -4.80
CA LEU A 152 -11.97 -5.03 -3.64
C LEU A 152 -12.01 -6.25 -2.70
N MET A 153 -13.20 -6.77 -2.39
CA MET A 153 -13.36 -7.93 -1.52
C MET A 153 -12.61 -9.16 -2.07
N ILE A 154 -12.78 -9.48 -3.36
CA ILE A 154 -12.11 -10.61 -3.99
C ILE A 154 -10.59 -10.31 -4.11
N GLY A 155 -10.23 -9.09 -4.53
CA GLY A 155 -8.85 -8.67 -4.67
C GLY A 155 -8.07 -8.86 -3.37
N THR A 156 -8.56 -8.30 -2.28
CA THR A 156 -7.85 -8.29 -0.99
C THR A 156 -7.99 -9.58 -0.20
N SER A 157 -9.07 -10.36 -0.36
CA SER A 157 -9.20 -11.66 0.35
C SER A 157 -8.62 -12.84 -0.39
N VAL A 158 -8.55 -12.80 -1.74
CA VAL A 158 -8.14 -13.96 -2.54
C VAL A 158 -6.80 -13.75 -3.22
N PHE A 159 -6.64 -12.69 -4.02
CA PHE A 159 -5.50 -12.58 -4.95
C PHE A 159 -4.29 -11.84 -4.36
N MET A 160 -4.48 -10.69 -3.71
CA MET A 160 -3.36 -9.91 -3.14
C MET A 160 -2.57 -10.65 -2.07
N PRO A 161 -3.18 -11.51 -1.22
CA PRO A 161 -2.42 -12.32 -0.27
C PRO A 161 -1.41 -13.28 -0.89
N ALA A 162 -1.54 -13.59 -2.20
CA ALA A 162 -0.67 -14.57 -2.86
C ALA A 162 0.80 -14.14 -2.84
N ALA A 163 1.11 -12.92 -3.33
CA ALA A 163 2.48 -12.42 -3.33
C ALA A 163 3.04 -12.23 -1.91
N ALA A 164 2.21 -11.74 -0.97
CA ALA A 164 2.63 -11.52 0.40
C ALA A 164 3.01 -12.85 1.09
N THR A 165 2.17 -13.87 0.95
CA THR A 165 2.42 -15.18 1.55
C THR A 165 3.60 -15.89 0.91
N TYR A 166 3.65 -15.92 -0.44
CA TYR A 166 4.78 -16.48 -1.16
C TYR A 166 6.10 -15.89 -0.69
N THR A 167 6.18 -14.54 -0.61
CA THR A 167 7.41 -13.85 -0.23
C THR A 167 7.90 -14.19 1.17
N ILE A 168 6.99 -14.39 2.14
CA ILE A 168 7.38 -14.86 3.47
C ILE A 168 7.97 -16.27 3.39
N CYS A 169 7.27 -17.17 2.70
CA CYS A 169 7.68 -18.58 2.59
C CYS A 169 9.02 -18.72 1.87
N ASP A 170 9.20 -18.00 0.76
CA ASP A 170 10.45 -17.93 0.00
C ASP A 170 11.60 -17.36 0.84
N GLY A 171 11.34 -16.27 1.59
CA GLY A 171 12.32 -15.66 2.47
C GLY A 171 12.88 -16.65 3.53
N PHE A 172 12.03 -17.42 4.19
CA PHE A 172 12.46 -18.44 5.15
C PHE A 172 13.10 -19.65 4.46
N HIS A 173 12.58 -20.06 3.31
CA HIS A 173 13.18 -21.15 2.54
C HIS A 173 14.61 -20.80 2.14
N ASN A 174 14.85 -19.58 1.63
CA ASN A 174 16.18 -19.14 1.24
C ASN A 174 17.12 -18.99 2.44
N ALA A 175 16.64 -18.47 3.58
CA ALA A 175 17.46 -18.18 4.75
C ALA A 175 17.87 -19.43 5.54
N ILE A 176 16.92 -20.31 5.86
CA ILE A 176 17.11 -21.41 6.81
C ILE A 176 16.56 -22.76 6.31
N LYS A 177 16.24 -22.84 5.02
CA LYS A 177 15.77 -24.05 4.33
C LYS A 177 14.50 -24.69 4.91
N ILE A 178 13.65 -23.92 5.59
CA ILE A 178 12.33 -24.38 6.01
C ILE A 178 11.48 -24.66 4.75
N PRO A 179 10.79 -25.81 4.66
CA PRO A 179 9.85 -26.09 3.57
C PRO A 179 8.75 -25.02 3.51
N MET A 180 8.41 -24.55 2.30
CA MET A 180 7.45 -23.46 2.12
C MET A 180 6.09 -23.75 2.78
N TRP A 181 5.59 -24.99 2.69
CA TRP A 181 4.32 -25.39 3.30
C TRP A 181 4.29 -25.24 4.83
N VAL A 182 5.44 -25.41 5.51
CA VAL A 182 5.54 -25.24 6.97
C VAL A 182 5.37 -23.77 7.33
N SER A 183 6.08 -22.87 6.64
CA SER A 183 5.93 -21.44 6.81
C SER A 183 4.51 -20.97 6.52
N ALA A 184 3.91 -21.46 5.41
CA ALA A 184 2.55 -21.15 5.03
C ALA A 184 1.53 -21.57 6.09
N LEU A 185 1.69 -22.78 6.67
CA LEU A 185 0.81 -23.26 7.73
C LEU A 185 0.91 -22.41 9.00
N ILE A 186 2.12 -22.07 9.42
CA ILE A 186 2.35 -21.23 10.60
C ILE A 186 1.67 -19.85 10.41
N ILE A 187 1.87 -19.21 9.25
CA ILE A 187 1.28 -17.90 8.95
C ILE A 187 -0.24 -17.99 8.93
N ALA A 188 -0.80 -19.03 8.29
CA ALA A 188 -2.23 -19.24 8.24
C ALA A 188 -2.86 -19.40 9.63
N LEU A 189 -2.22 -20.16 10.53
CA LEU A 189 -2.68 -20.34 11.91
C LEU A 189 -2.61 -19.04 12.72
N ILE A 190 -1.51 -18.29 12.61
CA ILE A 190 -1.37 -17.01 13.31
C ILE A 190 -2.42 -16.02 12.80
N LEU A 191 -2.63 -15.94 11.48
CA LEU A 191 -3.65 -15.05 10.91
C LEU A 191 -5.05 -15.42 11.39
N ALA A 192 -5.41 -16.72 11.41
CA ALA A 192 -6.70 -17.19 11.89
C ALA A 192 -7.00 -16.68 13.32
N VAL A 193 -6.00 -16.72 14.20
CA VAL A 193 -6.13 -16.21 15.58
C VAL A 193 -6.31 -14.69 15.61
N VAL A 194 -5.57 -13.95 14.78
CA VAL A 194 -5.58 -12.47 14.80
C VAL A 194 -6.89 -11.91 14.27
N VAL A 195 -7.40 -12.41 13.14
CA VAL A 195 -8.57 -11.85 12.47
C VAL A 195 -9.88 -12.03 13.25
N ILE A 196 -9.93 -12.96 14.21
CA ILE A 196 -11.11 -13.15 15.09
C ILE A 196 -11.38 -11.89 15.94
N GLY A 197 -10.35 -11.11 16.27
CA GLY A 197 -10.47 -9.95 17.15
C GLY A 197 -10.99 -8.64 16.50
N GLY A 198 -11.22 -8.61 15.20
CA GLY A 198 -11.75 -7.44 14.46
C GLY A 198 -10.79 -6.24 14.40
N VAL A 199 -11.29 -5.09 13.90
CA VAL A 199 -10.46 -3.90 13.58
C VAL A 199 -9.70 -3.32 14.77
N LYS A 200 -10.26 -3.30 15.97
CA LYS A 200 -9.57 -2.77 17.17
C LYS A 200 -8.32 -3.58 17.51
N ARG A 201 -8.39 -4.92 17.41
CA ARG A 201 -7.24 -5.80 17.61
C ARG A 201 -6.22 -5.68 16.49
N ILE A 202 -6.68 -5.58 15.25
CA ILE A 202 -5.82 -5.35 14.08
C ILE A 202 -5.03 -4.05 14.25
N SER A 203 -5.72 -2.95 14.58
CA SER A 203 -5.08 -1.64 14.81
C SER A 203 -4.10 -1.66 15.99
N ALA A 204 -4.42 -2.34 17.09
CA ALA A 204 -3.51 -2.48 18.24
C ALA A 204 -2.23 -3.23 17.87
N ILE A 205 -2.34 -4.35 17.13
CA ILE A 205 -1.20 -5.13 16.64
C ILE A 205 -0.37 -4.29 15.66
N ALA A 206 -1.00 -3.61 14.70
CA ALA A 206 -0.33 -2.74 13.74
C ALA A 206 0.43 -1.61 14.43
N SER A 207 -0.18 -0.94 15.43
CA SER A 207 0.45 0.15 16.17
C SER A 207 1.70 -0.26 16.96
N MET A 208 1.82 -1.53 17.31
CA MET A 208 2.99 -2.08 17.99
C MET A 208 4.07 -2.52 16.99
N ILE A 209 3.67 -3.28 15.96
CA ILE A 209 4.62 -3.92 15.05
C ILE A 209 5.20 -2.91 14.05
N VAL A 210 4.38 -2.03 13.46
CA VAL A 210 4.80 -1.15 12.37
C VAL A 210 5.94 -0.20 12.74
N PRO A 211 5.89 0.57 13.84
CA PRO A 211 7.00 1.44 14.20
C PRO A 211 8.29 0.66 14.47
N PHE A 212 8.19 -0.50 15.12
CA PHE A 212 9.33 -1.37 15.39
C PHE A 212 9.97 -1.89 14.10
N MET A 213 9.18 -2.51 13.23
CA MET A 213 9.70 -3.13 11.99
C MET A 213 10.31 -2.10 11.05
N VAL A 214 9.68 -0.93 10.89
CA VAL A 214 10.18 0.16 10.03
C VAL A 214 11.51 0.70 10.58
N THR A 215 11.58 0.96 11.88
CA THR A 215 12.79 1.49 12.51
C THR A 215 13.96 0.53 12.37
N VAL A 216 13.77 -0.75 12.69
CA VAL A 216 14.83 -1.77 12.61
C VAL A 216 15.32 -1.94 11.17
N TYR A 217 14.40 -1.96 10.20
CA TYR A 217 14.75 -2.08 8.79
C TYR A 217 15.54 -0.86 8.27
N LEU A 218 15.09 0.35 8.62
CA LEU A 218 15.77 1.57 8.23
C LEU A 218 17.16 1.70 8.87
N ILE A 219 17.34 1.26 10.12
CA ILE A 219 18.67 1.22 10.74
C ILE A 219 19.60 0.31 9.94
N ALA A 220 19.16 -0.90 9.56
CA ALA A 220 19.98 -1.79 8.74
C ALA A 220 20.32 -1.17 7.38
N ALA A 221 19.36 -0.50 6.73
CA ALA A 221 19.59 0.20 5.49
C ALA A 221 20.62 1.36 5.63
N VAL A 222 20.47 2.18 6.68
CA VAL A 222 21.39 3.29 6.95
C VAL A 222 22.80 2.77 7.19
N VAL A 223 22.97 1.68 7.92
CA VAL A 223 24.30 1.06 8.14
C VAL A 223 24.94 0.68 6.80
N ILE A 224 24.22 0.02 5.90
CA ILE A 224 24.75 -0.35 4.57
C ILE A 224 25.09 0.89 3.74
N ILE A 225 24.22 1.90 3.74
CA ILE A 225 24.44 3.16 3.00
C ILE A 225 25.69 3.89 3.52
N VAL A 226 25.84 4.00 4.85
CA VAL A 226 26.98 4.67 5.47
C VAL A 226 28.29 3.93 5.18
N MET A 227 28.30 2.61 5.21
CA MET A 227 29.48 1.81 4.86
C MET A 227 29.90 1.95 3.39
N ASN A 228 28.96 2.33 2.51
CA ASN A 228 29.19 2.54 1.08
C ASN A 228 29.01 4.01 0.68
N ILE A 229 29.17 4.96 1.60
CA ILE A 229 28.81 6.38 1.39
C ILE A 229 29.57 7.01 0.20
N THR A 230 30.79 6.57 -0.05
CA THR A 230 31.62 7.05 -1.17
C THR A 230 31.10 6.66 -2.54
N ALA A 231 30.34 5.55 -2.62
CA ALA A 231 29.73 5.07 -3.85
C ALA A 231 28.36 5.74 -4.16
N VAL A 232 27.73 6.38 -3.16
CA VAL A 232 26.40 6.99 -3.30
C VAL A 232 26.31 8.01 -4.43
N PRO A 233 27.24 8.98 -4.60
CA PRO A 233 27.16 9.96 -5.69
C PRO A 233 27.22 9.31 -7.09
N ALA A 234 28.08 8.31 -7.26
CA ALA A 234 28.19 7.55 -8.51
C ALA A 234 26.92 6.75 -8.78
N LEU A 235 26.35 6.14 -7.74
CA LEU A 235 25.09 5.40 -7.85
C LEU A 235 23.92 6.30 -8.24
N ILE A 236 23.76 7.48 -7.63
CA ILE A 236 22.72 8.44 -8.00
C ILE A 236 22.83 8.79 -9.50
N LYS A 237 24.05 9.07 -9.97
CA LYS A 237 24.28 9.32 -11.39
C LYS A 237 23.86 8.12 -12.26
N THR A 238 24.20 6.90 -11.85
CA THR A 238 23.81 5.67 -12.55
C THR A 238 22.29 5.50 -12.60
N VAL A 239 21.61 5.69 -11.47
CA VAL A 239 20.14 5.59 -11.39
C VAL A 239 19.45 6.59 -12.29
N VAL A 240 19.89 7.87 -12.25
CA VAL A 240 19.30 8.93 -13.09
C VAL A 240 19.60 8.68 -14.59
N THR A 241 20.82 8.33 -14.94
CA THR A 241 21.16 8.07 -16.35
C THR A 241 20.45 6.84 -16.90
N ALA A 242 20.36 5.76 -16.11
CA ALA A 242 19.66 4.54 -16.49
C ALA A 242 18.14 4.76 -16.63
N ALA A 243 17.55 5.72 -15.91
CA ALA A 243 16.13 6.03 -16.01
C ALA A 243 15.70 6.57 -17.39
N PHE A 244 16.63 7.20 -18.13
CA PHE A 244 16.36 7.85 -19.43
C PHE A 244 17.16 7.24 -20.59
N ALA A 245 17.97 6.22 -20.36
CA ALA A 245 18.82 5.64 -21.38
C ALA A 245 18.02 4.83 -22.40
N LYS A 246 18.22 5.11 -23.68
CA LYS A 246 17.60 4.35 -24.79
C LYS A 246 18.14 2.92 -24.93
N ASN A 247 19.42 2.72 -24.57
CA ASN A 247 20.10 1.42 -24.59
C ASN A 247 20.80 1.25 -23.24
N ALA A 248 20.05 0.77 -22.27
CA ALA A 248 20.60 0.62 -20.93
C ALA A 248 21.50 -0.61 -20.87
N VAL A 249 22.72 -0.44 -20.38
CA VAL A 249 23.66 -1.53 -20.03
C VAL A 249 22.98 -2.55 -19.07
N PHE A 250 21.99 -2.09 -18.33
CA PHE A 250 21.23 -2.86 -17.34
C PHE A 250 19.91 -3.44 -17.89
N GLY A 251 19.55 -3.16 -19.15
CA GLY A 251 18.48 -3.78 -19.88
C GLY A 251 17.11 -3.14 -19.83
N GLY A 252 16.31 -3.46 -20.78
CA GLY A 252 14.95 -2.99 -20.97
C GLY A 252 14.84 -1.72 -21.81
N THR A 253 13.77 -1.65 -22.59
CA THR A 253 13.39 -0.40 -23.25
C THR A 253 12.96 0.61 -22.18
N ILE A 254 13.10 1.90 -22.44
CA ILE A 254 12.68 2.99 -21.54
C ILE A 254 11.24 2.81 -21.05
N GLY A 255 10.36 2.25 -21.89
CA GLY A 255 8.99 1.93 -21.53
C GLY A 255 8.88 0.89 -20.41
N VAL A 256 9.70 -0.16 -20.44
CA VAL A 256 9.75 -1.19 -19.40
C VAL A 256 10.29 -0.60 -18.09
N ILE A 257 11.33 0.23 -18.15
CA ILE A 257 11.92 0.87 -16.97
C ILE A 257 10.87 1.75 -16.26
N ILE A 258 10.16 2.59 -17.02
CA ILE A 258 9.07 3.43 -16.48
C ILE A 258 7.96 2.56 -15.93
N GLN A 259 7.49 1.59 -16.71
CA GLN A 259 6.39 0.71 -16.33
C GLN A 259 6.68 -0.03 -15.02
N GLN A 260 7.86 -0.63 -14.89
CA GLN A 260 8.23 -1.40 -13.68
C GLN A 260 8.39 -0.47 -12.47
N GLY A 261 9.02 0.68 -12.63
CA GLY A 261 9.13 1.67 -11.54
C GLY A 261 7.76 2.17 -11.07
N VAL A 262 6.90 2.60 -11.98
CA VAL A 262 5.56 3.09 -11.65
C VAL A 262 4.68 1.97 -11.07
N LYS A 263 4.67 0.79 -11.70
CA LYS A 263 3.89 -0.38 -11.25
C LYS A 263 4.26 -0.78 -9.82
N ARG A 264 5.56 -0.96 -9.54
CA ARG A 264 6.03 -1.36 -8.21
C ARG A 264 5.91 -0.22 -7.17
N GLY A 265 6.09 1.04 -7.58
CA GLY A 265 5.83 2.20 -6.73
C GLY A 265 4.35 2.34 -6.35
N THR A 266 3.44 2.04 -7.27
CA THR A 266 2.00 2.02 -6.99
C THR A 266 1.61 0.83 -6.10
N PHE A 267 2.19 -0.35 -6.35
CA PHE A 267 2.01 -1.53 -5.51
C PHE A 267 2.43 -1.25 -4.05
N SER A 268 3.59 -0.63 -3.84
CA SER A 268 4.07 -0.28 -2.51
C SER A 268 3.19 0.76 -1.83
N SER A 269 2.89 1.87 -2.53
CA SER A 269 2.14 2.99 -1.96
C SER A 269 0.67 2.69 -1.67
N ALA A 270 0.11 1.66 -2.31
CA ALA A 270 -1.32 1.33 -2.27
C ALA A 270 -2.24 2.53 -2.60
N SER A 271 -1.74 3.47 -3.43
CA SER A 271 -2.44 4.73 -3.73
C SER A 271 -3.33 4.57 -4.96
N GLY A 272 -4.57 5.04 -4.86
CA GLY A 272 -5.53 4.99 -5.96
C GLY A 272 -6.22 3.63 -6.15
N MET A 273 -5.89 2.63 -5.33
CA MET A 273 -6.42 1.29 -5.45
C MET A 273 -7.71 1.06 -4.65
N GLY A 274 -8.02 1.94 -3.73
CA GLY A 274 -9.15 1.75 -2.81
C GLY A 274 -8.78 1.03 -1.51
N GLU A 275 -7.53 0.59 -1.35
CA GLU A 275 -7.08 -0.17 -0.17
C GLU A 275 -6.87 0.71 1.05
N ALA A 276 -6.22 1.86 0.91
CA ALA A 276 -5.97 2.77 2.03
C ALA A 276 -7.25 3.41 2.57
N SER A 277 -8.27 3.52 1.75
CA SER A 277 -9.47 4.27 2.04
C SER A 277 -10.35 3.66 3.15
N PRO A 278 -10.54 2.32 3.29
CA PRO A 278 -11.29 1.75 4.40
C PRO A 278 -10.64 1.97 5.76
N THR A 279 -9.32 1.87 5.83
CA THR A 279 -8.55 2.07 7.07
C THR A 279 -8.54 3.54 7.48
N ALA A 280 -8.38 4.47 6.52
CA ALA A 280 -8.48 5.91 6.76
C ALA A 280 -9.88 6.31 7.28
N ALA A 281 -10.94 5.74 6.70
CA ALA A 281 -12.32 6.00 7.11
C ALA A 281 -12.65 5.50 8.53
N ALA A 282 -11.93 4.50 9.03
CA ALA A 282 -12.11 3.99 10.40
C ALA A 282 -11.66 4.98 11.48
N ALA A 283 -10.87 6.00 11.13
CA ALA A 283 -10.39 6.99 12.07
C ALA A 283 -11.49 7.96 12.51
N GLU A 284 -11.46 8.33 13.78
CA GLU A 284 -12.13 9.54 14.26
C GLU A 284 -11.24 10.75 13.95
N THR A 285 -11.81 11.75 13.32
CA THR A 285 -11.08 12.98 12.95
C THR A 285 -12.05 14.14 12.79
N SER A 286 -11.64 15.32 13.20
CA SER A 286 -12.47 16.53 13.09
C SER A 286 -12.63 17.01 11.65
N HIS A 287 -11.64 16.75 10.77
CA HIS A 287 -11.68 17.17 9.37
C HIS A 287 -11.16 16.06 8.44
N PRO A 288 -11.85 15.74 7.32
CA PRO A 288 -11.42 14.68 6.39
C PRO A 288 -9.99 14.84 5.88
N VAL A 289 -9.55 16.07 5.62
CA VAL A 289 -8.21 16.42 5.14
C VAL A 289 -7.11 15.97 6.10
N LYS A 290 -7.34 15.97 7.42
CA LYS A 290 -6.34 15.53 8.40
C LYS A 290 -5.91 14.08 8.14
N GLN A 291 -6.85 13.19 7.87
CA GLN A 291 -6.53 11.79 7.52
C GLN A 291 -5.95 11.66 6.12
N GLY A 292 -6.40 12.49 5.16
CA GLY A 292 -5.75 12.58 3.86
C GLY A 292 -4.26 12.95 3.98
N MET A 293 -3.94 13.96 4.79
CA MET A 293 -2.56 14.40 5.08
C MET A 293 -1.72 13.30 5.74
N ALA A 294 -2.23 12.66 6.79
CA ALA A 294 -1.54 11.56 7.46
C ALA A 294 -1.23 10.40 6.50
N ASN A 295 -2.21 10.04 5.65
CA ASN A 295 -2.01 8.98 4.67
C ASN A 295 -1.06 9.35 3.53
N ALA A 296 -1.03 10.62 3.11
CA ALA A 296 -0.03 11.12 2.17
C ALA A 296 1.39 11.06 2.76
N ALA A 297 1.57 11.39 4.05
CA ALA A 297 2.85 11.18 4.75
C ALA A 297 3.25 9.71 4.80
N GLY A 298 2.26 8.81 4.94
CA GLY A 298 2.49 7.36 4.88
C GLY A 298 3.10 6.92 3.55
N VAL A 299 2.64 7.48 2.41
CA VAL A 299 3.24 7.19 1.08
C VAL A 299 4.69 7.66 0.99
N TRP A 300 5.02 8.81 1.59
CA TRP A 300 6.40 9.28 1.66
C TRP A 300 7.28 8.32 2.47
N LEU A 301 6.79 7.90 3.65
CA LEU A 301 7.54 6.94 4.48
C LEU A 301 7.75 5.63 3.76
N ASP A 302 6.70 5.09 3.16
CA ASP A 302 6.71 3.80 2.49
C ASP A 302 7.53 3.82 1.21
N THR A 303 7.07 4.57 0.20
CA THR A 303 7.61 4.45 -1.15
C THR A 303 8.85 5.32 -1.35
N VAL A 304 8.86 6.57 -0.82
CA VAL A 304 10.01 7.46 -1.03
C VAL A 304 11.17 7.10 -0.09
N ILE A 305 10.90 6.71 1.17
CA ILE A 305 11.98 6.41 2.13
C ILE A 305 12.33 4.92 2.12
N ILE A 306 11.38 4.02 2.45
CA ILE A 306 11.69 2.59 2.65
C ILE A 306 12.08 1.91 1.33
N CYS A 307 11.34 2.15 0.22
CA CYS A 307 11.71 1.55 -1.06
C CYS A 307 13.04 2.09 -1.59
N THR A 308 13.32 3.38 -1.40
CA THR A 308 14.63 3.94 -1.75
C THR A 308 15.73 3.30 -0.94
N ALA A 309 15.53 3.10 0.36
CA ALA A 309 16.49 2.42 1.23
C ALA A 309 16.77 1.00 0.73
N SER A 310 15.73 0.23 0.40
CA SER A 310 15.88 -1.13 -0.18
C SER A 310 16.64 -1.11 -1.51
N GLY A 311 16.28 -0.17 -2.41
CA GLY A 311 16.95 -0.02 -3.69
C GLY A 311 18.43 0.36 -3.54
N LEU A 312 18.73 1.28 -2.63
CA LEU A 312 20.13 1.66 -2.33
C LEU A 312 20.90 0.49 -1.73
N MET A 313 20.33 -0.31 -0.82
CA MET A 313 21.01 -1.50 -0.29
C MET A 313 21.41 -2.46 -1.41
N ILE A 314 20.50 -2.77 -2.33
CA ILE A 314 20.74 -3.69 -3.45
C ILE A 314 21.82 -3.12 -4.40
N LEU A 315 21.65 -1.87 -4.80
CA LEU A 315 22.47 -1.25 -5.84
C LEU A 315 23.89 -0.86 -5.34
N LEU A 316 24.03 -0.39 -4.09
CA LEU A 316 25.34 -0.06 -3.50
C LEU A 316 26.22 -1.28 -3.28
N THR A 317 25.59 -2.43 -2.98
CA THR A 317 26.32 -3.68 -2.77
C THR A 317 26.51 -4.49 -4.05
N ASP A 318 25.95 -4.03 -5.18
CA ASP A 318 25.95 -4.73 -6.47
C ASP A 318 25.45 -6.20 -6.37
N CYS A 319 24.50 -6.43 -5.43
CA CYS A 319 23.93 -7.76 -5.16
C CYS A 319 22.65 -8.02 -5.95
N PHE A 320 22.71 -7.88 -7.27
CA PHE A 320 21.56 -8.12 -8.15
C PHE A 320 22.01 -8.59 -9.54
N HIS A 321 21.07 -9.14 -10.28
CA HIS A 321 21.16 -9.34 -11.72
C HIS A 321 19.89 -8.85 -12.41
N THR A 322 19.92 -8.67 -13.73
CA THR A 322 18.77 -8.20 -14.49
C THR A 322 18.29 -9.25 -15.50
N ALA A 323 17.03 -9.19 -15.86
CA ALA A 323 16.42 -10.03 -16.88
C ALA A 323 17.11 -9.90 -18.26
N SER A 324 17.82 -8.81 -18.50
CA SER A 324 18.54 -8.50 -19.73
C SER A 324 20.04 -8.88 -19.70
N GLY A 325 20.50 -9.58 -18.66
CA GLY A 325 21.79 -10.25 -18.64
C GLY A 325 22.89 -9.53 -17.84
N TYR A 326 22.62 -8.39 -17.17
CA TYR A 326 23.59 -7.86 -16.20
C TYR A 326 23.67 -8.79 -14.99
N VAL A 327 24.89 -9.07 -14.52
CA VAL A 327 25.16 -9.82 -13.30
C VAL A 327 26.15 -9.02 -12.46
N GLY A 328 25.72 -8.64 -11.26
CA GLY A 328 26.53 -7.88 -10.32
C GLY A 328 27.69 -8.68 -9.72
N SER A 329 28.62 -7.99 -9.12
CA SER A 329 29.85 -8.54 -8.52
C SER A 329 29.77 -8.70 -7.00
N GLY A 330 28.69 -8.25 -6.37
CA GLY A 330 28.58 -8.18 -4.91
C GLY A 330 28.47 -9.52 -4.18
N SER A 331 28.18 -10.61 -4.90
CA SER A 331 28.11 -11.96 -4.32
C SER A 331 28.52 -13.02 -5.34
N ALA A 332 29.29 -13.99 -4.88
CA ALA A 332 29.68 -15.17 -5.69
C ALA A 332 28.47 -16.08 -6.06
N GLU A 333 27.33 -15.90 -5.43
CA GLU A 333 26.12 -16.65 -5.70
C GLU A 333 25.34 -16.12 -6.92
N LEU A 334 25.57 -14.85 -7.32
CA LEU A 334 24.81 -14.19 -8.38
C LEU A 334 24.82 -14.86 -9.75
N PRO A 335 25.97 -15.40 -10.26
CA PRO A 335 25.95 -16.08 -11.55
C PRO A 335 25.03 -17.32 -11.58
N ALA A 336 25.01 -18.10 -10.49
CA ALA A 336 24.10 -19.25 -10.37
C ALA A 336 22.65 -18.84 -10.26
N LEU A 337 22.34 -17.77 -9.50
CA LEU A 337 20.99 -17.21 -9.38
C LEU A 337 20.51 -16.63 -10.70
N ALA A 338 21.39 -15.95 -11.47
CA ALA A 338 21.07 -15.43 -12.78
C ALA A 338 20.77 -16.54 -13.78
N ALA A 339 21.53 -17.64 -13.78
CA ALA A 339 21.30 -18.80 -14.61
C ALA A 339 19.97 -19.49 -14.27
N ALA A 340 19.55 -19.47 -12.99
CA ALA A 340 18.28 -20.00 -12.52
C ALA A 340 17.10 -19.01 -12.68
N GLY A 341 17.34 -17.75 -13.07
CA GLY A 341 16.31 -16.69 -13.13
C GLY A 341 15.75 -16.30 -11.76
N THR A 342 16.45 -16.64 -10.66
CA THR A 342 15.97 -16.38 -9.30
C THR A 342 16.15 -14.90 -8.95
N ASN A 343 15.09 -14.24 -8.56
CA ASN A 343 15.08 -12.80 -8.23
C ASN A 343 14.21 -12.51 -6.99
N GLY A 344 14.08 -11.25 -6.62
CA GLY A 344 13.21 -10.85 -5.49
C GLY A 344 13.98 -10.75 -4.17
N VAL A 345 13.46 -11.37 -3.12
CA VAL A 345 13.97 -11.27 -1.73
C VAL A 345 15.46 -11.54 -1.60
N ILE A 346 15.97 -12.48 -2.38
CA ILE A 346 17.36 -12.92 -2.32
C ILE A 346 18.33 -11.77 -2.53
N PHE A 347 18.00 -10.76 -3.35
CA PHE A 347 18.87 -9.61 -3.58
C PHE A 347 19.10 -8.80 -2.30
N VAL A 348 18.04 -8.56 -1.53
CA VAL A 348 18.16 -7.85 -0.25
C VAL A 348 18.87 -8.70 0.80
N GLN A 349 18.60 -10.01 0.80
CA GLN A 349 19.32 -10.94 1.70
C GLN A 349 20.82 -10.93 1.43
N LEU A 350 21.24 -10.97 0.16
CA LEU A 350 22.65 -10.89 -0.24
C LEU A 350 23.23 -9.51 0.07
N ALA A 351 22.51 -8.44 -0.19
CA ALA A 351 22.93 -7.08 0.14
C ALA A 351 23.22 -6.92 1.65
N CYS A 352 22.33 -7.38 2.49
CA CYS A 352 22.53 -7.38 3.94
C CYS A 352 23.66 -8.32 4.39
N LYS A 353 23.88 -9.44 3.68
CA LYS A 353 24.93 -10.41 3.98
C LYS A 353 26.32 -9.79 3.87
N THR A 354 26.54 -8.79 3.01
CA THR A 354 27.81 -8.06 2.89
C THR A 354 28.23 -7.36 4.18
N VAL A 355 27.27 -6.99 5.04
CA VAL A 355 27.50 -6.25 6.29
C VAL A 355 27.24 -7.11 7.52
N MET A 356 26.14 -7.86 7.56
CA MET A 356 25.69 -8.64 8.71
C MET A 356 26.18 -10.10 8.66
N GLY A 357 26.84 -10.52 7.57
CA GLY A 357 27.33 -11.89 7.41
C GLY A 357 26.21 -12.93 7.38
N ARG A 358 26.43 -14.06 8.06
CA ARG A 358 25.52 -15.23 8.00
C ARG A 358 24.12 -15.00 8.62
N ILE A 359 23.96 -13.99 9.45
CA ILE A 359 22.67 -13.71 10.14
C ILE A 359 21.71 -12.95 9.21
N ALA A 360 22.23 -12.26 8.19
CA ALA A 360 21.46 -11.38 7.32
C ALA A 360 20.25 -12.05 6.63
N PRO A 361 20.38 -13.23 5.99
CA PRO A 361 19.22 -13.85 5.34
C PRO A 361 18.08 -14.14 6.30
N THR A 362 18.38 -14.61 7.52
CA THR A 362 17.39 -14.87 8.56
C THR A 362 16.76 -13.55 9.09
N PHE A 363 17.58 -12.52 9.28
CA PHE A 363 17.11 -11.19 9.66
C PHE A 363 16.10 -10.65 8.64
N ILE A 364 16.43 -10.68 7.36
CA ILE A 364 15.53 -10.21 6.29
C ILE A 364 14.27 -11.08 6.19
N ALA A 365 14.38 -12.40 6.37
CA ALA A 365 13.20 -13.27 6.38
C ALA A 365 12.23 -12.93 7.52
N ILE A 366 12.75 -12.63 8.72
CA ILE A 366 11.94 -12.18 9.86
C ILE A 366 11.31 -10.81 9.59
N MET A 367 12.09 -9.85 9.05
CA MET A 367 11.55 -8.53 8.71
C MET A 367 10.45 -8.63 7.66
N LEU A 368 10.62 -9.45 6.63
CA LEU A 368 9.61 -9.72 5.61
C LEU A 368 8.37 -10.41 6.19
N ALA A 369 8.57 -11.35 7.11
CA ALA A 369 7.46 -11.99 7.79
C ALA A 369 6.62 -10.97 8.56
N LEU A 370 7.24 -10.03 9.28
CA LEU A 370 6.53 -8.96 9.97
C LEU A 370 5.82 -8.03 8.98
N PHE A 371 6.52 -7.56 7.94
CA PHE A 371 5.97 -6.67 6.91
C PHE A 371 4.78 -7.29 6.17
N SER A 372 4.98 -8.46 5.60
CA SER A 372 3.96 -9.12 4.79
C SER A 372 2.80 -9.67 5.63
N PHE A 373 3.06 -10.09 6.88
CA PHE A 373 2.01 -10.53 7.78
C PHE A 373 1.07 -9.37 8.17
N THR A 374 1.61 -8.17 8.39
CA THR A 374 0.77 -6.99 8.65
C THR A 374 -0.07 -6.61 7.44
N CYS A 375 0.42 -6.80 6.19
CA CYS A 375 -0.40 -6.67 4.99
C CYS A 375 -1.58 -7.65 4.98
N LEU A 376 -1.33 -8.93 5.30
CA LEU A 376 -2.39 -9.97 5.33
C LEU A 376 -3.51 -9.62 6.31
N ILE A 377 -3.17 -9.07 7.47
CA ILE A 377 -4.16 -8.61 8.46
C ILE A 377 -4.99 -7.45 7.90
N SER A 378 -4.35 -6.50 7.23
CA SER A 378 -5.01 -5.33 6.65
C SER A 378 -5.90 -5.72 5.48
N TYR A 379 -5.46 -6.62 4.60
CA TYR A 379 -6.28 -7.16 3.52
C TYR A 379 -7.57 -7.82 4.02
N TYR A 380 -7.49 -8.54 5.14
CA TYR A 380 -8.69 -9.07 5.78
C TYR A 380 -9.66 -7.95 6.16
N TYR A 381 -9.17 -6.88 6.79
CA TYR A 381 -10.02 -5.74 7.21
C TYR A 381 -10.68 -5.02 6.03
N GLU A 382 -9.94 -4.84 4.95
CA GLU A 382 -10.45 -4.22 3.72
C GLU A 382 -11.54 -5.07 3.08
N ALA A 383 -11.29 -6.37 2.95
CA ALA A 383 -12.27 -7.33 2.45
C ALA A 383 -13.52 -7.37 3.34
N GLU A 384 -13.36 -7.35 4.68
CA GLU A 384 -14.49 -7.27 5.62
C GLU A 384 -15.27 -5.98 5.42
N THR A 385 -14.61 -4.83 5.25
CA THR A 385 -15.29 -3.54 5.01
C THR A 385 -16.06 -3.52 3.69
N ALA A 386 -15.50 -4.11 2.63
CA ALA A 386 -16.19 -4.28 1.36
C ALA A 386 -17.42 -5.21 1.49
N ALA A 387 -17.30 -6.30 2.26
CA ALA A 387 -18.43 -7.19 2.55
C ALA A 387 -19.52 -6.48 3.36
N MET A 388 -19.15 -5.64 4.35
CA MET A 388 -20.12 -4.84 5.11
C MET A 388 -20.91 -3.89 4.20
N TYR A 389 -20.26 -3.31 3.19
CA TYR A 389 -20.93 -2.49 2.19
C TYR A 389 -21.95 -3.30 1.36
N LEU A 390 -21.56 -4.48 0.85
CA LEU A 390 -22.44 -5.33 0.02
C LEU A 390 -23.69 -5.80 0.78
N PHE A 391 -23.56 -6.01 2.07
CA PHE A 391 -24.63 -6.50 2.94
C PHE A 391 -25.10 -5.43 3.95
N GLN A 392 -25.10 -4.14 3.56
CA GLN A 392 -25.61 -3.06 4.40
C GLN A 392 -27.13 -3.18 4.63
N GLY A 393 -27.60 -2.66 5.76
CA GLY A 393 -29.00 -2.73 6.20
C GLY A 393 -29.21 -3.70 7.37
N GLU A 394 -30.11 -3.35 8.29
CA GLU A 394 -30.37 -4.11 9.52
C GLU A 394 -30.88 -5.52 9.25
N SER A 395 -31.74 -5.68 8.24
CA SER A 395 -32.27 -6.98 7.82
C SER A 395 -31.20 -8.00 7.40
N LYS A 396 -30.00 -7.53 7.01
CA LYS A 396 -28.87 -8.36 6.57
C LYS A 396 -27.84 -8.65 7.65
N ALA A 397 -28.09 -8.27 8.93
CA ALA A 397 -27.13 -8.45 10.03
C ALA A 397 -26.69 -9.92 10.21
N LYS A 398 -27.62 -10.88 10.04
CA LYS A 398 -27.28 -12.32 10.09
C LYS A 398 -26.37 -12.73 8.93
N ILE A 399 -26.63 -12.23 7.72
CA ILE A 399 -25.81 -12.51 6.53
C ILE A 399 -24.41 -11.95 6.74
N ARG A 400 -24.27 -10.72 7.23
CA ARG A 400 -22.96 -10.12 7.56
C ARG A 400 -22.14 -11.01 8.49
N LYS A 401 -22.75 -11.50 9.59
CA LYS A 401 -22.06 -12.41 10.51
C LYS A 401 -21.58 -13.70 9.82
N VAL A 402 -22.43 -14.32 8.99
CA VAL A 402 -22.07 -15.53 8.26
C VAL A 402 -20.92 -15.27 7.28
N VAL A 403 -21.01 -14.20 6.48
CA VAL A 403 -19.97 -13.83 5.51
C VAL A 403 -18.63 -13.55 6.22
N THR A 404 -18.67 -12.80 7.33
CA THR A 404 -17.46 -12.55 8.15
C THR A 404 -16.81 -13.86 8.63
N TRP A 405 -17.60 -14.82 9.11
CA TRP A 405 -17.07 -16.12 9.52
C TRP A 405 -16.51 -16.93 8.36
N ILE A 406 -17.17 -16.93 7.20
CA ILE A 406 -16.64 -17.56 6.00
C ILE A 406 -15.28 -16.98 5.63
N MET A 407 -15.13 -15.64 5.65
CA MET A 407 -13.87 -14.97 5.33
C MET A 407 -12.76 -15.31 6.35
N ARG A 408 -13.10 -15.38 7.65
CA ARG A 408 -12.17 -15.76 8.72
C ARG A 408 -11.60 -17.17 8.56
N ILE A 409 -12.35 -18.06 7.92
CA ILE A 409 -11.91 -19.44 7.66
C ILE A 409 -11.24 -19.54 6.28
N ALA A 410 -11.86 -18.95 5.25
CA ALA A 410 -11.39 -19.09 3.87
C ALA A 410 -10.02 -18.43 3.65
N MET A 411 -9.78 -17.25 4.22
CA MET A 411 -8.52 -16.54 4.00
C MET A 411 -7.29 -17.29 4.56
N PRO A 412 -7.26 -17.83 5.78
CA PRO A 412 -6.17 -18.68 6.24
C PRO A 412 -5.94 -19.92 5.36
N VAL A 413 -7.03 -20.55 4.87
CA VAL A 413 -6.92 -21.69 3.94
C VAL A 413 -6.27 -21.28 2.62
N LEU A 414 -6.69 -20.14 2.05
CA LEU A 414 -6.09 -19.59 0.84
C LEU A 414 -4.61 -19.23 1.04
N ILE A 415 -4.25 -18.65 2.18
CA ILE A 415 -2.86 -18.34 2.53
C ILE A 415 -2.01 -19.61 2.55
N PHE A 416 -2.51 -20.72 3.13
CA PHE A 416 -1.80 -21.99 3.08
C PHE A 416 -1.57 -22.45 1.63
N ILE A 417 -2.57 -22.31 0.75
CA ILE A 417 -2.45 -22.66 -0.66
C ILE A 417 -1.44 -21.74 -1.37
N TRP A 418 -1.55 -20.42 -1.17
CA TRP A 418 -0.72 -19.42 -1.84
C TRP A 418 0.76 -19.49 -1.46
N GLY A 419 1.07 -19.89 -0.24
CA GLY A 419 2.46 -20.08 0.20
C GLY A 419 3.19 -21.22 -0.51
N ASN A 420 2.48 -22.05 -1.27
CA ASN A 420 3.05 -23.15 -2.04
C ASN A 420 3.01 -22.92 -3.57
N LEU A 421 2.67 -21.70 -4.01
CA LEU A 421 2.69 -21.34 -5.43
C LEU A 421 4.10 -21.07 -5.94
N GLU A 422 4.22 -21.03 -7.27
CA GLU A 422 5.39 -20.47 -7.95
C GLU A 422 5.36 -18.94 -7.90
N SER A 423 6.55 -18.31 -7.88
CA SER A 423 6.73 -16.85 -7.81
C SER A 423 5.86 -16.10 -8.82
N ASP A 424 5.94 -16.50 -10.09
CA ASP A 424 5.27 -15.79 -11.18
C ASP A 424 3.76 -15.79 -11.03
N ILE A 425 3.17 -16.91 -10.61
CA ILE A 425 1.73 -17.02 -10.40
C ILE A 425 1.31 -16.13 -9.22
N ALA A 426 2.06 -16.16 -8.11
CA ALA A 426 1.75 -15.38 -6.92
C ALA A 426 1.78 -13.87 -7.20
N TRP A 427 2.80 -13.39 -7.92
CA TRP A 427 2.91 -11.97 -8.30
C TRP A 427 1.88 -11.57 -9.35
N ASN A 428 1.61 -12.43 -10.34
CA ASN A 428 0.64 -12.13 -11.40
C ASN A 428 -0.79 -12.04 -10.86
N LEU A 429 -1.18 -12.89 -9.92
CA LEU A 429 -2.49 -12.82 -9.26
C LEU A 429 -2.63 -11.51 -8.46
N SER A 430 -1.62 -11.15 -7.68
CA SER A 430 -1.62 -9.90 -6.93
C SER A 430 -1.66 -8.67 -7.84
N ASP A 431 -0.90 -8.67 -8.92
CA ASP A 431 -0.89 -7.59 -9.92
C ASP A 431 -2.26 -7.44 -10.61
N LEU A 432 -2.94 -8.57 -10.92
CA LEU A 432 -4.28 -8.56 -11.52
C LEU A 432 -5.31 -7.87 -10.61
N ALA A 433 -5.31 -8.25 -9.34
CA ALA A 433 -6.21 -7.66 -8.35
C ALA A 433 -5.96 -6.17 -8.18
N LEU A 434 -4.70 -5.80 -7.98
CA LEU A 434 -4.24 -4.44 -7.77
C LEU A 434 -4.61 -3.54 -8.96
N GLY A 435 -4.33 -3.96 -10.17
CA GLY A 435 -4.68 -3.20 -11.36
C GLY A 435 -6.18 -3.06 -11.54
N SER A 436 -6.96 -4.13 -11.27
CA SER A 436 -8.42 -4.10 -11.37
C SER A 436 -9.03 -3.11 -10.34
N CYS A 437 -8.57 -3.15 -9.09
CA CYS A 437 -8.98 -2.21 -8.05
C CYS A 437 -8.63 -0.77 -8.42
N THR A 438 -7.43 -0.53 -8.97
CA THR A 438 -6.98 0.81 -9.39
C THR A 438 -7.90 1.40 -10.46
N TRP A 439 -8.22 0.66 -11.51
CA TRP A 439 -9.08 1.14 -12.58
C TRP A 439 -10.44 1.60 -12.06
N VAL A 440 -11.08 0.78 -11.23
CA VAL A 440 -12.44 1.09 -10.75
C VAL A 440 -12.44 2.20 -9.70
N ASN A 441 -11.43 2.27 -8.85
CA ASN A 441 -11.38 3.27 -7.79
C ASN A 441 -10.96 4.66 -8.31
N MET A 442 -9.97 4.74 -9.21
CA MET A 442 -9.47 6.00 -9.74
C MET A 442 -10.54 6.79 -10.49
N LEU A 443 -11.47 6.12 -11.17
CA LEU A 443 -12.60 6.80 -11.82
C LEU A 443 -13.42 7.62 -10.81
N VAL A 444 -13.76 7.02 -9.67
CA VAL A 444 -14.54 7.67 -8.61
C VAL A 444 -13.76 8.82 -7.98
N VAL A 445 -12.47 8.60 -7.68
CA VAL A 445 -11.60 9.62 -7.07
C VAL A 445 -11.45 10.84 -7.98
N LEU A 446 -11.26 10.63 -9.28
CA LEU A 446 -11.14 11.73 -10.26
C LEU A 446 -12.47 12.49 -10.43
N LEU A 447 -13.60 11.80 -10.51
CA LEU A 447 -14.91 12.46 -10.63
C LEU A 447 -15.29 13.26 -9.39
N LEU A 448 -14.86 12.82 -8.20
CA LEU A 448 -15.08 13.54 -6.95
C LEU A 448 -13.97 14.55 -6.61
N SER A 449 -12.99 14.73 -7.48
CA SER A 449 -11.88 15.66 -7.24
C SER A 449 -12.29 17.11 -6.89
N PRO A 450 -13.39 17.69 -7.42
CA PRO A 450 -13.81 19.03 -7.01
C PRO A 450 -14.13 19.13 -5.50
N LYS A 451 -14.67 18.05 -4.91
CA LYS A 451 -14.97 18.02 -3.47
C LYS A 451 -13.71 17.93 -2.63
N VAL A 452 -12.69 17.20 -3.11
CA VAL A 452 -11.36 17.15 -2.47
C VAL A 452 -10.73 18.54 -2.44
N ILE A 453 -10.78 19.26 -3.57
CA ILE A 453 -10.21 20.61 -3.70
C ILE A 453 -10.94 21.59 -2.78
N ALA A 454 -12.27 21.51 -2.69
CA ALA A 454 -13.06 22.36 -1.81
C ALA A 454 -12.75 22.10 -0.32
N LEU A 455 -12.64 20.83 0.09
CA LEU A 455 -12.23 20.46 1.45
C LEU A 455 -10.82 20.92 1.79
N TYR A 456 -9.89 20.78 0.84
CA TYR A 456 -8.53 21.24 1.03
C TYR A 456 -8.45 22.76 1.20
N LYS A 457 -9.25 23.51 0.40
CA LYS A 457 -9.35 24.96 0.53
C LYS A 457 -9.91 25.39 1.88
N ASP A 458 -10.99 24.78 2.35
CA ASP A 458 -11.57 25.03 3.68
C ASP A 458 -10.55 24.75 4.79
N TYR A 459 -9.83 23.63 4.69
CA TYR A 459 -8.77 23.28 5.61
C TYR A 459 -7.66 24.34 5.65
N GLU A 460 -7.15 24.81 4.50
CA GLU A 460 -6.14 25.86 4.41
C GLU A 460 -6.62 27.20 4.99
N GLU A 461 -7.86 27.59 4.74
CA GLU A 461 -8.45 28.81 5.28
C GLU A 461 -8.48 28.77 6.83
N GLN A 462 -8.89 27.64 7.41
CA GLN A 462 -8.90 27.47 8.86
C GLN A 462 -7.47 27.47 9.45
N MET A 463 -6.51 26.82 8.77
CA MET A 463 -5.09 26.84 9.18
C MET A 463 -4.49 28.26 9.14
N LYS A 464 -4.79 29.03 8.10
CA LYS A 464 -4.37 30.45 7.99
C LYS A 464 -4.96 31.31 9.11
N ALA A 465 -6.18 30.99 9.53
CA ALA A 465 -6.84 31.63 10.68
C ALA A 465 -6.32 31.12 12.04
N LYS A 466 -5.29 30.22 12.07
CA LYS A 466 -4.74 29.59 13.28
C LYS A 466 -5.76 28.83 14.10
N LYS A 467 -6.83 28.33 13.48
CA LYS A 467 -7.81 27.43 14.10
C LYS A 467 -7.38 25.97 13.91
N ASP A 468 -7.81 25.08 14.81
CA ASP A 468 -7.71 23.64 14.56
C ASP A 468 -8.81 23.26 13.56
N PRO A 469 -8.47 22.77 12.34
CA PRO A 469 -9.46 22.55 11.29
C PRO A 469 -10.50 21.49 11.67
N TYR A 470 -11.77 21.83 11.43
CA TYR A 470 -12.88 20.89 11.57
C TYR A 470 -13.87 21.04 10.41
N TYR A 471 -14.53 19.96 10.05
CA TYR A 471 -15.52 19.94 8.99
C TYR A 471 -16.90 20.34 9.52
N ASN A 472 -17.46 21.40 8.95
CA ASN A 472 -18.80 21.85 9.27
C ASN A 472 -19.76 21.54 8.10
N PRO A 473 -20.67 20.56 8.23
CA PRO A 473 -21.59 20.19 7.15
C PRO A 473 -22.61 21.28 6.82
N ASP A 474 -22.83 22.27 7.68
CA ASP A 474 -23.70 23.41 7.38
C ASP A 474 -23.01 24.46 6.48
N LYS A 475 -21.67 24.54 6.49
CA LYS A 475 -20.88 25.42 5.61
C LYS A 475 -20.54 24.75 4.27
N LEU A 476 -20.17 23.47 4.30
CA LEU A 476 -19.85 22.68 3.12
C LEU A 476 -20.78 21.46 3.07
N SER A 477 -21.93 21.63 2.42
CA SER A 477 -22.94 20.58 2.31
C SER A 477 -22.87 19.89 0.96
N TRP A 478 -22.88 18.56 0.99
CA TRP A 478 -23.01 17.72 -0.20
C TRP A 478 -23.94 16.55 0.04
N ASP A 479 -24.67 16.18 -1.02
CA ASP A 479 -25.53 15.01 -0.97
C ASP A 479 -24.73 13.74 -0.59
N GLY A 480 -25.36 12.90 0.22
CA GLY A 480 -24.81 11.63 0.66
C GLY A 480 -23.82 11.69 1.82
N VAL A 481 -23.45 12.88 2.29
CA VAL A 481 -22.65 13.04 3.52
C VAL A 481 -23.55 12.82 4.74
N ASP A 482 -23.06 12.07 5.72
CA ASP A 482 -23.76 11.83 6.99
C ASP A 482 -23.61 13.06 7.91
N THR A 483 -24.50 14.03 7.72
CA THR A 483 -24.45 15.33 8.41
C THR A 483 -24.62 15.21 9.92
N GLU A 484 -25.47 14.28 10.39
CA GLU A 484 -25.69 14.07 11.82
C GLU A 484 -24.43 13.51 12.49
N MET A 485 -23.82 12.50 11.86
CA MET A 485 -22.54 11.95 12.35
C MET A 485 -21.45 13.02 12.43
N TRP A 486 -21.32 13.88 11.41
CA TRP A 486 -20.30 14.94 11.42
C TRP A 486 -20.58 16.04 12.45
N LYS A 487 -21.86 16.37 12.70
CA LYS A 487 -22.25 17.29 13.79
C LYS A 487 -21.94 16.68 15.16
N ASP A 488 -22.16 15.38 15.33
CA ASP A 488 -21.83 14.66 16.55
C ASP A 488 -20.30 14.67 16.82
N ILE A 489 -19.49 14.29 15.82
CA ILE A 489 -18.02 14.34 15.91
C ILE A 489 -17.51 15.75 16.26
N ASN A 490 -18.06 16.77 15.65
CA ASN A 490 -17.60 18.15 15.74
C ASN A 490 -18.41 19.05 16.68
N LYS A 491 -19.27 18.44 17.52
CA LYS A 491 -20.16 19.17 18.44
C LYS A 491 -19.43 20.25 19.23
N LYS A 492 -18.29 19.92 19.84
CA LYS A 492 -17.47 20.82 20.62
C LYS A 492 -16.97 22.05 19.83
N TYR A 493 -16.59 21.83 18.55
CA TYR A 493 -16.12 22.91 17.68
C TYR A 493 -17.26 23.82 17.24
N ILE A 494 -18.41 23.24 16.91
CA ILE A 494 -19.61 23.96 16.45
C ILE A 494 -20.22 24.80 17.59
N GLU A 495 -20.22 24.31 18.81
CA GLU A 495 -20.71 25.04 19.98
C GLU A 495 -19.81 26.23 20.34
N ASN A 496 -18.51 26.13 20.14
CA ASN A 496 -17.54 27.20 20.40
C ASN A 496 -17.57 28.32 19.32
N GLU A 497 -18.20 28.12 18.17
CA GLU A 497 -18.36 29.17 17.13
C GLU A 497 -19.70 29.98 17.30
N LYS A 498 -20.62 29.49 18.13
CA LYS A 498 -21.87 30.21 18.47
C LYS A 498 -21.67 31.15 19.64
#